data_6120a430ccc220282df65129ec18302f
#
_entry.id   6120a430ccc220282df65129ec18302f
#
_cell.length_a   1.000
_cell.length_b   1.000
_cell.length_c   1.000
_cell.angle_alpha   90.00
_cell.angle_beta   90.00
_cell.angle_gamma   90.00
#
_symmetry.space_group_name_H-M   'P 1'
#
loop_
_entity.id
_entity.type
_entity.pdbx_description
1 polymer ?
#
loop_
_entity_poly.entity_id
_entity_poly.type
_entity_poly.pdbx_seq_one_letter_code
_entity_poly.pdbx_strand_id
1 'polypeptide(L)'
;LISNNNQNILIDTSPDLRDQLYKAKCTKIDAVLFTHEHSDHTAGLPDMRAMSLINQSIIPSYLSADIHDSMISNYKYIFKGVKDYSPFMTANILEDNFSIDKTKIETFKHNHGSIDVQTFRINNFAYSTDIKNFYENDIDKLKNLDLWIVGLLRYDSHPSHAGFDQILDYIKYLKPKKTLFTHMTALLDQEDLLSKCPENVEPAYDGLEITL
;
A
#
# COMPACT_ATOMS: atom_id res chain seq x y z
N LEU A 1 6.83 -3.31 1.19
CA LEU A 1 7.60 -3.21 2.43
C LEU A 1 8.54 -2.01 2.34
N ILE A 2 8.52 -1.16 3.38
CA ILE A 2 9.37 0.02 3.51
C ILE A 2 10.34 -0.25 4.65
N SER A 3 11.64 -0.21 4.37
CA SER A 3 12.69 -0.40 5.38
C SER A 3 13.48 0.89 5.57
N ASN A 4 13.50 1.42 6.81
CA ASN A 4 14.21 2.64 7.17
C ASN A 4 14.78 2.52 8.59
N ASN A 5 16.10 2.69 8.77
CA ASN A 5 16.76 2.69 10.08
C ASN A 5 16.37 1.51 11.00
N ASN A 6 16.39 0.28 10.50
CA ASN A 6 15.94 -0.94 11.19
C ASN A 6 14.43 -0.99 11.51
N GLN A 7 13.63 -0.14 10.93
CA GLN A 7 12.18 -0.17 11.00
C GLN A 7 11.60 -0.70 9.70
N ASN A 8 10.68 -1.64 9.78
CA ASN A 8 9.97 -2.24 8.65
C ASN A 8 8.48 -1.93 8.75
N ILE A 9 7.99 -1.15 7.81
CA ILE A 9 6.58 -0.80 7.67
C ILE A 9 6.02 -1.51 6.44
N LEU A 10 4.99 -2.31 6.64
CA LEU A 10 4.29 -2.99 5.56
C LEU A 10 3.10 -2.14 5.11
N ILE A 11 2.86 -2.02 3.80
CA ILE A 11 1.61 -1.51 3.25
C ILE A 11 0.84 -2.69 2.71
N ASP A 12 -0.36 -2.89 3.21
CA ASP A 12 -1.27 -4.00 2.94
C ASP A 12 -0.69 -5.39 3.25
N THR A 13 -1.57 -6.38 3.32
CA THR A 13 -1.26 -7.79 3.54
C THR A 13 -1.88 -8.62 2.41
N SER A 14 -1.14 -8.77 1.31
CA SER A 14 -1.58 -9.53 0.15
C SER A 14 -1.85 -11.01 0.46
N PRO A 15 -2.61 -11.73 -0.37
CA PRO A 15 -2.79 -13.18 -0.23
C PRO A 15 -1.48 -13.97 -0.21
N ASP A 16 -0.44 -13.47 -0.88
CA ASP A 16 0.88 -14.10 -0.99
C ASP A 16 1.89 -13.57 0.04
N LEU A 17 1.43 -12.82 1.05
CA LEU A 17 2.27 -12.14 2.04
C LEU A 17 3.36 -13.02 2.63
N ARG A 18 3.00 -14.25 3.03
CA ARG A 18 3.94 -15.19 3.66
C ARG A 18 5.12 -15.49 2.75
N ASP A 19 4.86 -15.77 1.47
CA ASP A 19 5.89 -16.08 0.49
C ASP A 19 6.74 -14.84 0.18
N GLN A 20 6.10 -13.68 0.08
CA GLN A 20 6.77 -12.39 -0.14
C GLN A 20 7.71 -12.03 1.02
N LEU A 21 7.27 -12.15 2.27
CA LEU A 21 8.13 -11.91 3.44
C LEU A 21 9.30 -12.90 3.53
N TYR A 22 9.04 -14.17 3.20
CA TYR A 22 10.08 -15.18 3.17
C TYR A 22 11.16 -14.88 2.11
N LYS A 23 10.76 -14.55 0.88
CA LYS A 23 11.66 -14.14 -0.21
C LYS A 23 12.46 -12.87 0.13
N ALA A 24 11.80 -11.89 0.75
CA ALA A 24 12.43 -10.67 1.22
C ALA A 24 13.33 -10.88 2.46
N LYS A 25 13.38 -12.10 3.02
CA LYS A 25 14.10 -12.40 4.28
C LYS A 25 13.69 -11.47 5.43
N CYS A 26 12.45 -10.99 5.39
CA CYS A 26 11.92 -10.07 6.39
C CYS A 26 11.59 -10.85 7.67
N THR A 27 12.29 -10.57 8.75
CA THR A 27 12.10 -11.23 10.05
C THR A 27 11.43 -10.34 11.09
N LYS A 28 11.10 -9.09 10.73
CA LYS A 28 10.48 -8.14 11.64
C LYS A 28 9.55 -7.20 10.90
N ILE A 29 8.35 -6.98 11.43
CA ILE A 29 7.41 -5.96 10.97
C ILE A 29 7.05 -5.07 12.16
N ASP A 30 7.33 -3.78 12.05
CA ASP A 30 7.08 -2.82 13.12
C ASP A 30 5.68 -2.22 13.07
N ALA A 31 5.09 -2.15 11.87
CA ALA A 31 3.72 -1.67 11.66
C ALA A 31 3.15 -2.11 10.32
N VAL A 32 1.82 -2.11 10.22
CA VAL A 32 1.09 -2.33 8.97
C VAL A 32 0.19 -1.13 8.69
N LEU A 33 0.25 -0.60 7.48
CA LEU A 33 -0.65 0.44 6.97
C LEU A 33 -1.64 -0.22 6.00
N PHE A 34 -2.93 0.00 6.18
CA PHE A 34 -3.93 -0.51 5.23
C PHE A 34 -4.45 0.60 4.33
N THR A 35 -4.41 0.36 3.03
CA THR A 35 -4.97 1.26 2.04
C THR A 35 -6.49 1.21 2.07
N HIS A 36 -7.07 0.01 2.07
CA HIS A 36 -8.50 -0.27 2.16
C HIS A 36 -8.76 -1.75 2.53
N GLU A 37 -10.02 -2.18 2.55
CA GLU A 37 -10.42 -3.49 3.08
C GLU A 37 -10.65 -4.60 2.03
N HIS A 38 -10.37 -4.39 0.75
CA HIS A 38 -10.52 -5.43 -0.25
C HIS A 38 -9.61 -6.63 0.04
N SER A 39 -10.04 -7.82 -0.36
CA SER A 39 -9.40 -9.07 0.04
C SER A 39 -7.97 -9.23 -0.49
N ASP A 40 -7.67 -8.71 -1.65
CA ASP A 40 -6.32 -8.70 -2.22
C ASP A 40 -5.33 -7.82 -1.44
N HIS A 41 -5.83 -6.95 -0.56
CA HIS A 41 -5.05 -6.11 0.36
C HIS A 41 -5.06 -6.61 1.81
N THR A 42 -5.96 -7.53 2.17
CA THR A 42 -6.15 -7.95 3.57
C THR A 42 -6.09 -9.45 3.81
N ALA A 43 -6.13 -10.31 2.77
CA ALA A 43 -6.21 -11.76 2.94
C ALA A 43 -4.98 -12.39 3.59
N GLY A 44 -3.83 -11.73 3.58
CA GLY A 44 -2.61 -12.17 4.28
C GLY A 44 -2.56 -11.82 5.78
N LEU A 45 -3.57 -11.10 6.31
CA LEU A 45 -3.64 -10.73 7.74
C LEU A 45 -3.38 -11.91 8.72
N PRO A 46 -3.93 -13.13 8.49
CA PRO A 46 -3.65 -14.26 9.35
C PRO A 46 -2.18 -14.65 9.46
N ASP A 47 -1.38 -14.42 8.43
CA ASP A 47 0.06 -14.73 8.42
C ASP A 47 0.87 -13.77 9.31
N MET A 48 0.32 -12.61 9.66
CA MET A 48 0.94 -11.68 10.61
C MET A 48 1.10 -12.28 12.02
N ARG A 49 0.39 -13.37 12.33
CA ARG A 49 0.61 -14.11 13.59
C ARG A 49 2.05 -14.62 13.71
N ALA A 50 2.60 -15.17 12.65
CA ALA A 50 3.98 -15.64 12.65
C ALA A 50 4.95 -14.48 12.92
N MET A 51 4.72 -13.33 12.31
CA MET A 51 5.54 -12.13 12.53
C MET A 51 5.43 -11.61 13.96
N SER A 52 4.23 -11.58 14.53
CA SER A 52 4.02 -11.19 15.94
C SER A 52 4.76 -12.13 16.92
N LEU A 53 4.76 -13.42 16.66
CA LEU A 53 5.51 -14.40 17.47
C LEU A 53 7.03 -14.20 17.35
N ILE A 54 7.54 -13.96 16.15
CA ILE A 54 8.97 -13.66 15.91
C ILE A 54 9.36 -12.35 16.59
N ASN A 55 8.55 -11.30 16.43
CA ASN A 55 8.76 -10.00 17.07
C ASN A 55 8.60 -10.05 18.60
N GLN A 56 7.95 -11.08 19.15
CA GLN A 56 7.53 -11.16 20.55
C GLN A 56 6.70 -9.95 21.01
N SER A 57 5.89 -9.41 20.11
CA SER A 57 5.08 -8.22 20.36
C SER A 57 3.80 -8.21 19.50
N ILE A 58 2.80 -7.50 19.97
CA ILE A 58 1.59 -7.20 19.18
C ILE A 58 1.98 -6.16 18.13
N ILE A 59 1.64 -6.41 16.86
CA ILE A 59 1.99 -5.54 15.73
C ILE A 59 0.92 -4.46 15.58
N PRO A 60 1.27 -3.17 15.63
CA PRO A 60 0.30 -2.10 15.36
C PRO A 60 -0.09 -2.08 13.88
N SER A 61 -1.38 -1.91 13.61
CA SER A 61 -1.87 -1.57 12.28
C SER A 61 -2.64 -0.27 12.30
N TYR A 62 -2.67 0.39 11.16
CA TYR A 62 -3.29 1.70 10.97
C TYR A 62 -4.30 1.61 9.83
N LEU A 63 -5.53 2.01 10.10
CA LEU A 63 -6.72 1.84 9.27
C LEU A 63 -7.45 3.18 9.16
N SER A 64 -8.00 3.50 8.00
CA SER A 64 -8.93 4.65 7.93
C SER A 64 -10.15 4.41 8.82
N ALA A 65 -10.75 5.48 9.31
CA ALA A 65 -11.96 5.39 10.13
C ALA A 65 -13.10 4.66 9.40
N ASP A 66 -13.14 4.77 8.07
CA ASP A 66 -14.20 4.16 7.24
C ASP A 66 -14.18 2.62 7.28
N ILE A 67 -13.01 2.00 7.39
CA ILE A 67 -12.86 0.54 7.38
C ILE A 67 -12.55 -0.05 8.76
N HIS A 68 -12.35 0.78 9.78
CA HIS A 68 -11.89 0.34 11.11
C HIS A 68 -12.82 -0.71 11.74
N ASP A 69 -14.12 -0.43 11.78
CA ASP A 69 -15.06 -1.32 12.46
C ASP A 69 -15.35 -2.59 11.65
N SER A 70 -15.39 -2.50 10.32
CA SER A 70 -15.56 -3.66 9.45
C SER A 70 -14.34 -4.60 9.54
N MET A 71 -13.13 -4.06 9.53
CA MET A 71 -11.89 -4.84 9.67
C MET A 71 -11.83 -5.55 11.04
N ILE A 72 -12.18 -4.86 12.12
CA ILE A 72 -12.24 -5.49 13.45
C ILE A 72 -13.32 -6.58 13.50
N SER A 73 -14.46 -6.36 12.89
CA SER A 73 -15.54 -7.35 12.84
C SER A 73 -15.13 -8.60 12.07
N ASN A 74 -14.59 -8.42 10.86
CA ASN A 74 -14.20 -9.51 9.97
C ASN A 74 -13.00 -10.32 10.51
N TYR A 75 -12.07 -9.65 11.19
CA TYR A 75 -10.83 -10.24 11.73
C TYR A 75 -10.77 -10.16 13.27
N LYS A 76 -11.90 -10.35 13.93
CA LYS A 76 -12.04 -10.20 15.38
C LYS A 76 -10.96 -10.94 16.19
N TYR A 77 -10.64 -12.17 15.79
CA TYR A 77 -9.64 -12.97 16.50
C TYR A 77 -8.22 -12.39 16.42
N ILE A 78 -7.93 -11.61 15.39
CA ILE A 78 -6.64 -10.93 15.19
C ILE A 78 -6.52 -9.72 16.12
N PHE A 79 -7.55 -8.88 16.19
CA PHE A 79 -7.52 -7.57 16.85
C PHE A 79 -8.02 -7.60 18.32
N LYS A 80 -8.94 -8.49 18.65
CA LYS A 80 -9.56 -8.57 20.00
C LYS A 80 -9.26 -9.88 20.71
N GLY A 81 -8.78 -10.88 19.97
CA GLY A 81 -8.66 -12.23 20.49
C GLY A 81 -10.01 -12.94 20.67
N VAL A 82 -9.99 -14.24 20.91
CA VAL A 82 -11.16 -15.08 21.22
C VAL A 82 -10.75 -16.21 22.15
N LYS A 83 -11.48 -16.38 23.28
CA LYS A 83 -11.16 -17.41 24.30
C LYS A 83 -9.66 -17.40 24.66
N ASP A 84 -8.97 -18.51 24.40
CA ASP A 84 -7.55 -18.70 24.69
C ASP A 84 -6.60 -18.18 23.59
N TYR A 85 -7.15 -17.49 22.57
CA TYR A 85 -6.39 -16.94 21.46
C TYR A 85 -6.19 -15.43 21.68
N SER A 86 -4.98 -15.04 22.09
CA SER A 86 -4.64 -13.64 22.30
C SER A 86 -4.54 -12.87 20.97
N PRO A 87 -4.91 -11.58 20.96
CA PRO A 87 -4.72 -10.74 19.77
C PRO A 87 -3.22 -10.62 19.47
N PHE A 88 -2.91 -10.49 18.19
CA PHE A 88 -1.54 -10.32 17.73
C PHE A 88 -1.32 -9.07 16.87
N MET A 89 -2.39 -8.31 16.63
CA MET A 89 -2.34 -6.96 16.05
C MET A 89 -3.26 -6.01 16.82
N THR A 90 -2.94 -4.70 16.76
CA THR A 90 -3.86 -3.63 17.18
C THR A 90 -4.40 -2.92 15.94
N ALA A 91 -5.61 -2.36 16.04
CA ALA A 91 -6.21 -1.51 15.02
C ALA A 91 -6.24 -0.07 15.53
N ASN A 92 -5.47 0.81 14.91
CA ASN A 92 -5.40 2.23 15.22
C ASN A 92 -6.00 3.02 14.06
N ILE A 93 -6.74 4.09 14.36
CA ILE A 93 -7.28 4.96 13.32
C ILE A 93 -6.15 5.85 12.76
N LEU A 94 -6.06 5.94 11.44
CA LEU A 94 -5.14 6.83 10.71
C LEU A 94 -5.48 8.29 10.99
N GLU A 95 -4.46 9.09 11.23
CA GLU A 95 -4.49 10.54 11.18
C GLU A 95 -3.83 11.00 9.87
N ASP A 96 -4.20 12.15 9.33
CA ASP A 96 -3.65 12.67 8.07
C ASP A 96 -2.12 12.83 8.10
N ASN A 97 -1.58 13.10 9.28
CA ASN A 97 -0.14 13.20 9.54
C ASN A 97 0.18 12.52 10.88
N PHE A 98 0.98 11.48 10.82
CA PHE A 98 1.41 10.75 12.01
C PHE A 98 2.85 10.25 11.86
N SER A 99 3.37 9.64 12.90
CA SER A 99 4.70 9.05 12.86
C SER A 99 4.68 7.65 13.45
N ILE A 100 5.43 6.76 12.82
CA ILE A 100 5.77 5.47 13.37
C ILE A 100 7.26 5.58 13.73
N ASP A 101 7.56 5.65 15.04
CA ASP A 101 8.88 6.00 15.56
C ASP A 101 9.39 7.31 14.90
N LYS A 102 10.45 7.26 14.09
CA LYS A 102 11.04 8.43 13.40
C LYS A 102 10.53 8.63 11.98
N THR A 103 9.78 7.70 11.44
CA THR A 103 9.24 7.78 10.08
C THR A 103 7.95 8.58 10.08
N LYS A 104 7.98 9.77 9.49
CA LYS A 104 6.80 10.60 9.29
C LYS A 104 6.02 10.12 8.08
N ILE A 105 4.71 10.01 8.24
CA ILE A 105 3.79 9.53 7.22
C ILE A 105 2.70 10.59 7.06
N GLU A 106 2.50 11.02 5.84
CA GLU A 106 1.34 11.78 5.41
C GLU A 106 0.40 10.83 4.66
N THR A 107 -0.90 10.88 4.95
CA THR A 107 -1.90 10.11 4.23
C THR A 107 -3.06 10.98 3.80
N PHE A 108 -3.68 10.61 2.69
CA PHE A 108 -4.87 11.25 2.15
C PHE A 108 -5.65 10.28 1.27
N LYS A 109 -6.92 10.57 1.10
CA LYS A 109 -7.83 9.73 0.34
C LYS A 109 -7.79 10.04 -1.15
N HIS A 110 -8.07 9.03 -1.94
CA HIS A 110 -8.43 9.14 -3.34
C HIS A 110 -9.59 8.21 -3.68
N ASN A 111 -10.29 8.49 -4.75
CA ASN A 111 -11.47 7.74 -5.15
C ASN A 111 -11.11 6.39 -5.80
N HIS A 112 -11.82 5.34 -5.41
CA HIS A 112 -11.80 4.00 -6.01
C HIS A 112 -13.23 3.54 -6.35
N GLY A 113 -13.92 4.31 -7.18
CA GLY A 113 -15.32 4.03 -7.53
C GLY A 113 -16.28 4.35 -6.38
N SER A 114 -16.79 3.33 -5.70
CA SER A 114 -17.75 3.48 -4.60
C SER A 114 -17.13 3.69 -3.22
N ILE A 115 -15.82 3.52 -3.10
CA ILE A 115 -15.07 3.66 -1.84
C ILE A 115 -13.87 4.59 -2.01
N ASP A 116 -13.31 5.02 -0.89
CA ASP A 116 -12.04 5.73 -0.84
C ASP A 116 -10.91 4.81 -0.41
N VAL A 117 -9.72 5.06 -0.96
CA VAL A 117 -8.48 4.34 -0.69
C VAL A 117 -7.43 5.32 -0.19
N GLN A 118 -6.55 4.89 0.72
CA GLN A 118 -5.49 5.71 1.27
C GLN A 118 -4.25 5.71 0.37
N THR A 119 -3.73 6.88 0.08
CA THR A 119 -2.35 7.09 -0.39
C THR A 119 -1.47 7.33 0.82
N PHE A 120 -0.28 6.76 0.84
CA PHE A 120 0.74 7.01 1.85
C PHE A 120 1.93 7.73 1.23
N ARG A 121 2.34 8.84 1.84
CA ARG A 121 3.55 9.57 1.49
C ARG A 121 4.53 9.57 2.65
N ILE A 122 5.78 9.23 2.34
CA ILE A 122 6.90 9.22 3.29
C ILE A 122 8.05 10.01 2.65
N ASN A 123 8.29 11.23 3.11
CA ASN A 123 9.24 12.16 2.49
C ASN A 123 8.94 12.36 0.98
N ASN A 124 9.87 11.95 0.12
CA ASN A 124 9.75 12.04 -1.34
C ASN A 124 9.32 10.72 -2.00
N PHE A 125 8.80 9.78 -1.24
CA PHE A 125 8.20 8.54 -1.72
C PHE A 125 6.68 8.58 -1.52
N ALA A 126 5.91 8.06 -2.48
CA ALA A 126 4.49 7.83 -2.30
C ALA A 126 4.05 6.48 -2.88
N TYR A 127 3.03 5.90 -2.24
CA TYR A 127 2.34 4.68 -2.67
C TYR A 127 0.85 4.95 -2.81
N SER A 128 0.31 4.72 -4.00
CA SER A 128 -1.09 4.94 -4.33
C SER A 128 -1.59 3.77 -5.19
N THR A 129 -2.39 2.87 -4.61
CA THR A 129 -3.02 1.75 -5.34
C THR A 129 -4.48 2.05 -5.64
N ASP A 130 -5.11 1.29 -6.53
CA ASP A 130 -6.56 1.31 -6.77
C ASP A 130 -7.16 2.69 -7.02
N ILE A 131 -6.48 3.46 -7.85
CA ILE A 131 -6.87 4.83 -8.16
C ILE A 131 -7.93 4.85 -9.26
N LYS A 132 -9.06 5.53 -9.02
CA LYS A 132 -9.92 6.02 -10.08
C LYS A 132 -9.63 7.49 -10.39
N ASN A 133 -9.67 8.33 -9.37
CA ASN A 133 -9.35 9.76 -9.48
C ASN A 133 -8.75 10.26 -8.18
N PHE A 134 -7.81 11.20 -8.24
CA PHE A 134 -7.44 12.01 -7.09
C PHE A 134 -8.45 13.14 -6.88
N TYR A 135 -8.61 13.55 -5.64
CA TYR A 135 -9.34 14.79 -5.31
C TYR A 135 -8.45 16.00 -5.61
N GLU A 136 -9.06 17.06 -6.16
CA GLU A 136 -8.33 18.27 -6.60
C GLU A 136 -7.45 18.88 -5.53
N ASN A 137 -7.90 18.87 -4.27
CA ASN A 137 -7.16 19.43 -3.14
C ASN A 137 -5.98 18.58 -2.68
N ASP A 138 -5.92 17.31 -3.08
CA ASP A 138 -4.96 16.34 -2.56
C ASP A 138 -3.88 15.93 -3.57
N ILE A 139 -4.15 16.07 -4.86
CA ILE A 139 -3.21 15.66 -5.92
C ILE A 139 -1.85 16.37 -5.80
N ASP A 140 -1.84 17.63 -5.36
CA ASP A 140 -0.63 18.43 -5.21
C ASP A 140 0.28 17.93 -4.09
N LYS A 141 -0.24 17.11 -3.17
CA LYS A 141 0.55 16.40 -2.16
C LYS A 141 1.48 15.35 -2.78
N LEU A 142 1.29 14.98 -4.05
CA LEU A 142 2.16 14.08 -4.81
C LEU A 142 3.24 14.80 -5.63
N LYS A 143 3.41 16.09 -5.46
CA LYS A 143 4.52 16.83 -6.12
C LYS A 143 5.87 16.57 -5.44
N ASN A 144 6.95 16.73 -6.20
CA ASN A 144 8.33 16.61 -5.74
C ASN A 144 8.69 15.20 -5.19
N LEU A 145 8.14 14.15 -5.79
CA LEU A 145 8.49 12.79 -5.46
C LEU A 145 9.77 12.34 -6.18
N ASP A 146 10.61 11.62 -5.45
CA ASP A 146 11.72 10.87 -6.04
C ASP A 146 11.21 9.54 -6.60
N LEU A 147 10.24 8.92 -5.92
CA LEU A 147 9.59 7.69 -6.35
C LEU A 147 8.08 7.74 -6.09
N TRP A 148 7.30 7.42 -7.11
CA TRP A 148 5.87 7.16 -6.99
C TRP A 148 5.55 5.72 -7.42
N ILE A 149 5.04 4.91 -6.50
CA ILE A 149 4.47 3.60 -6.82
C ILE A 149 2.97 3.77 -6.97
N VAL A 150 2.44 3.44 -8.15
CA VAL A 150 1.05 3.71 -8.51
C VAL A 150 0.38 2.50 -9.14
N GLY A 151 -0.86 2.22 -8.73
CA GLY A 151 -1.67 1.13 -9.28
C GLY A 151 -2.05 1.36 -10.74
N LEU A 152 -1.81 0.34 -11.58
CA LEU A 152 -2.29 0.27 -12.97
C LEU A 152 -2.89 -1.12 -13.21
N LEU A 153 -4.22 -1.22 -13.10
CA LEU A 153 -4.89 -2.51 -13.23
C LEU A 153 -4.87 -3.06 -14.66
N ARG A 154 -5.09 -2.17 -15.66
CA ARG A 154 -5.20 -2.48 -17.09
C ARG A 154 -5.05 -1.22 -17.95
N TYR A 155 -4.94 -1.38 -19.28
CA TYR A 155 -4.84 -0.24 -20.20
C TYR A 155 -6.08 0.64 -20.18
N ASP A 156 -7.26 0.04 -20.34
CA ASP A 156 -8.52 0.78 -20.41
C ASP A 156 -8.98 1.23 -19.01
N SER A 157 -9.62 2.38 -18.94
CA SER A 157 -10.26 2.86 -17.73
C SER A 157 -11.42 1.94 -17.29
N HIS A 158 -11.59 1.78 -16.00
CA HIS A 158 -12.67 1.03 -15.33
C HIS A 158 -13.49 1.97 -14.45
N PRO A 159 -14.74 1.66 -14.08
CA PRO A 159 -15.49 2.48 -13.12
C PRO A 159 -14.77 2.77 -11.81
N SER A 160 -13.93 1.84 -11.33
CA SER A 160 -13.15 1.98 -10.09
C SER A 160 -11.64 2.17 -10.28
N HIS A 161 -11.09 2.05 -11.51
CA HIS A 161 -9.66 2.20 -11.78
C HIS A 161 -9.39 3.16 -12.93
N ALA A 162 -8.36 3.96 -12.79
CA ALA A 162 -7.80 4.75 -13.87
C ALA A 162 -7.15 3.84 -14.93
N GLY A 163 -7.26 4.21 -16.19
CA GLY A 163 -6.53 3.57 -17.28
C GLY A 163 -5.12 4.16 -17.44
N PHE A 164 -4.35 3.52 -18.32
CA PHE A 164 -2.95 3.88 -18.59
C PHE A 164 -2.77 5.36 -18.96
N ASP A 165 -3.55 5.87 -19.91
CA ASP A 165 -3.43 7.27 -20.36
C ASP A 165 -3.71 8.25 -19.22
N GLN A 166 -4.72 7.99 -18.40
CA GLN A 166 -5.05 8.83 -17.25
C GLN A 166 -3.91 8.86 -16.22
N ILE A 167 -3.27 7.73 -15.95
CA ILE A 167 -2.11 7.69 -15.06
C ILE A 167 -0.93 8.44 -15.67
N LEU A 168 -0.70 8.32 -16.98
CA LEU A 168 0.34 9.09 -17.67
C LEU A 168 0.09 10.61 -17.58
N ASP A 169 -1.16 11.06 -17.62
CA ASP A 169 -1.49 12.47 -17.43
C ASP A 169 -1.18 12.96 -16.02
N TYR A 170 -1.44 12.14 -15.00
CA TYR A 170 -0.97 12.43 -13.62
C TYR A 170 0.56 12.51 -13.55
N ILE A 171 1.28 11.58 -14.17
CA ILE A 171 2.76 11.58 -14.21
C ILE A 171 3.29 12.85 -14.86
N LYS A 172 2.71 13.29 -15.99
CA LYS A 172 3.08 14.55 -16.66
C LYS A 172 2.85 15.78 -15.78
N TYR A 173 1.77 15.78 -15.00
CA TYR A 173 1.43 16.87 -14.09
C TYR A 173 2.35 16.90 -12.86
N LEU A 174 2.55 15.77 -12.20
CA LEU A 174 3.26 15.64 -10.93
C LEU A 174 4.78 15.62 -11.10
N LYS A 175 5.27 15.10 -12.23
CA LYS A 175 6.69 14.96 -12.61
C LYS A 175 7.55 14.27 -11.56
N PRO A 176 7.16 13.07 -11.07
CA PRO A 176 8.02 12.29 -10.20
C PRO A 176 9.34 11.93 -10.93
N LYS A 177 10.45 11.79 -10.20
CA LYS A 177 11.73 11.39 -10.82
C LYS A 177 11.66 9.97 -11.37
N LYS A 178 10.96 9.07 -10.65
CA LYS A 178 10.69 7.69 -11.08
C LYS A 178 9.26 7.31 -10.71
N THR A 179 8.61 6.54 -11.60
CA THR A 179 7.30 5.93 -11.36
C THR A 179 7.38 4.43 -11.57
N LEU A 180 6.76 3.66 -10.67
CA LEU A 180 6.57 2.22 -10.81
C LEU A 180 5.09 1.90 -10.86
N PHE A 181 4.69 1.11 -11.87
CA PHE A 181 3.36 0.54 -11.91
C PHE A 181 3.29 -0.72 -11.06
N THR A 182 2.25 -0.82 -10.24
CA THR A 182 1.91 -1.99 -9.44
C THR A 182 0.45 -2.37 -9.63
N HIS A 183 -0.04 -3.41 -8.96
CA HIS A 183 -1.43 -3.85 -9.03
C HIS A 183 -1.89 -4.22 -10.45
N MET A 184 -0.98 -4.80 -11.22
CA MET A 184 -1.20 -5.19 -12.61
C MET A 184 -1.88 -6.56 -12.70
N THR A 185 -2.86 -6.68 -13.59
CA THR A 185 -3.48 -7.97 -13.92
C THR A 185 -2.76 -8.67 -15.06
N ALA A 186 -3.11 -9.95 -15.29
CA ALA A 186 -2.62 -10.72 -16.43
C ALA A 186 -3.02 -10.15 -17.82
N LEU A 187 -3.82 -9.08 -17.85
CA LEU A 187 -4.15 -8.36 -19.09
C LEU A 187 -3.02 -7.39 -19.54
N LEU A 188 -2.05 -7.14 -18.67
CA LEU A 188 -0.89 -6.29 -18.96
C LEU A 188 0.34 -7.19 -19.14
N ASP A 189 0.78 -7.33 -20.39
CA ASP A 189 2.09 -7.92 -20.67
C ASP A 189 3.20 -6.94 -20.27
N GLN A 190 4.21 -7.43 -19.56
CA GLN A 190 5.24 -6.58 -18.98
C GLN A 190 6.12 -5.92 -20.07
N GLU A 191 6.47 -6.66 -21.13
CA GLU A 191 7.33 -6.14 -22.20
C GLU A 191 6.55 -5.12 -23.06
N ASP A 192 5.29 -5.44 -23.37
CA ASP A 192 4.41 -4.52 -24.10
C ASP A 192 4.19 -3.22 -23.29
N LEU A 193 3.91 -3.33 -22.00
CA LEU A 193 3.74 -2.16 -21.12
C LEU A 193 5.02 -1.32 -21.07
N LEU A 194 6.16 -1.95 -20.85
CA LEU A 194 7.46 -1.27 -20.80
C LEU A 194 7.75 -0.51 -22.09
N SER A 195 7.40 -1.08 -23.27
CA SER A 195 7.59 -0.44 -24.56
C SER A 195 6.78 0.85 -24.74
N LYS A 196 5.69 1.01 -23.98
CA LYS A 196 4.77 2.18 -24.02
C LYS A 196 5.07 3.21 -22.94
N CYS A 197 5.87 2.85 -21.94
CA CYS A 197 6.19 3.73 -20.82
C CYS A 197 7.21 4.82 -21.21
N PRO A 198 7.08 6.05 -20.67
CA PRO A 198 8.15 7.03 -20.71
C PRO A 198 9.42 6.52 -20.00
N GLU A 199 10.58 7.14 -20.25
CA GLU A 199 11.88 6.71 -19.74
C GLU A 199 11.95 6.54 -18.21
N ASN A 200 11.20 7.34 -17.46
CA ASN A 200 11.18 7.30 -15.99
C ASN A 200 10.02 6.47 -15.41
N VAL A 201 9.34 5.68 -16.22
CA VAL A 201 8.17 4.87 -15.83
C VAL A 201 8.42 3.41 -16.21
N GLU A 202 8.22 2.49 -15.28
CA GLU A 202 8.39 1.06 -15.54
C GLU A 202 7.41 0.21 -14.72
N PRO A 203 7.03 -0.98 -15.19
CA PRO A 203 6.30 -1.95 -14.37
C PRO A 203 7.20 -2.50 -13.26
N ALA A 204 6.65 -2.57 -12.04
CA ALA A 204 7.29 -3.28 -10.94
C ALA A 204 7.15 -4.81 -11.14
N TYR A 205 7.97 -5.55 -10.40
CA TYR A 205 7.90 -7.00 -10.32
C TYR A 205 8.16 -7.48 -8.89
N ASP A 206 7.73 -8.69 -8.57
CA ASP A 206 7.89 -9.25 -7.24
C ASP A 206 9.36 -9.39 -6.85
N GLY A 207 9.72 -8.80 -5.72
CA GLY A 207 11.10 -8.77 -5.24
C GLY A 207 11.93 -7.58 -5.75
N LEU A 208 11.32 -6.61 -6.46
CA LEU A 208 12.01 -5.37 -6.81
C LEU A 208 12.35 -4.57 -5.54
N GLU A 209 13.62 -4.21 -5.40
CA GLU A 209 14.12 -3.38 -4.30
C GLU A 209 14.65 -2.04 -4.84
N ILE A 210 14.28 -0.94 -4.18
CA ILE A 210 14.74 0.41 -4.52
C ILE A 210 15.25 1.10 -3.28
N THR A 211 16.41 1.73 -3.40
CA THR A 211 17.00 2.59 -2.36
C THR A 211 16.81 4.06 -2.76
N LEU A 212 16.29 4.89 -1.84
CA LEU A 212 16.05 6.33 -1.99
C LEU A 212 16.98 7.14 -1.11
#